data_3ef3ff53d10f4e997c36be051239192b
#
_entry.id   3ef3ff53d10f4e997c36be051239192b
#
_cell.length_a   1.000
_cell.length_b   1.000
_cell.length_c   1.000
_cell.angle_alpha   90.00
_cell.angle_beta   90.00
_cell.angle_gamma   90.00
#
_symmetry.space_group_name_H-M   'P 1'
#
loop_
_entity.id
_entity.type
_entity.pdbx_description
1 polymer ?
#
loop_
_entity_poly.entity_id
_entity_poly.type
_entity_poly.pdbx_seq_one_letter_code
_entity_poly.pdbx_strand_id
1 'polypeptide(L)'
;SDNGPGAPGRRISWLKNVTVSYNNRIKIMATRKFTQAIRGQHAVDGAGVRLRRVLGIRTISDFDPFLMLDGFDSTNPEDYIRGFPWHPHRGIETVTYLLRGDIEHGDSLGNKGVIGDLQCQWMTAGSGIIHQEMPRAAERMLGCQLWVNLPGKDKMTQPAYRDIRQQDVEVVREDNATVRVISGRYKNKTGAVKGEYVRVQYLDVDLAPGSVWSYNETSNDQTLFLYLIDGTLAANDALTDFEEKACAMLMTASSTDSADCDEVRVKAGAGGARFFLIAARPLHEPVAWGGPIVMNTQEELNLAFSELQNKTFIKHDRPAEY
;
A
#
# COMPACT_ATOMS: atom_id res chain seq x y z
N SER A 1 87.01 -22.66 41.66
CA SER A 1 86.68 -23.88 40.98
C SER A 1 85.15 -24.10 41.12
N ASP A 2 84.46 -24.09 40.22
CA ASP A 2 84.14 -24.81 39.08
C ASP A 2 82.77 -24.42 38.47
N ASN A 3 82.87 -24.37 37.25
CA ASN A 3 81.84 -24.08 36.27
C ASN A 3 80.73 -25.12 36.24
N GLY A 4 79.50 -24.67 35.84
CA GLY A 4 78.46 -25.51 35.30
C GLY A 4 77.59 -24.71 34.38
N PRO A 5 77.25 -25.18 33.17
CA PRO A 5 76.73 -24.34 32.08
C PRO A 5 75.20 -24.16 32.08
N GLY A 6 74.84 -23.01 31.60
CA GLY A 6 73.43 -22.59 31.44
C GLY A 6 72.70 -23.37 30.39
N ALA A 7 71.40 -23.61 30.66
CA ALA A 7 70.47 -24.17 29.74
C ALA A 7 69.80 -23.10 28.84
N PRO A 8 69.50 -23.37 27.56
CA PRO A 8 68.96 -22.36 26.63
C PRO A 8 67.52 -22.13 26.83
N GLY A 9 67.16 -20.86 26.90
CA GLY A 9 65.77 -20.39 26.98
C GLY A 9 64.92 -20.80 25.74
N ARG A 10 63.78 -21.41 25.99
CA ARG A 10 62.76 -21.70 24.98
C ARG A 10 62.14 -20.39 24.56
N ARG A 11 62.34 -20.02 23.30
CA ARG A 11 61.48 -19.00 22.61
C ARG A 11 60.12 -19.55 22.46
N ILE A 12 59.11 -18.90 23.06
CA ILE A 12 57.71 -19.12 22.77
C ILE A 12 57.35 -18.22 21.57
N SER A 13 57.28 -18.82 20.40
CA SER A 13 56.76 -18.19 19.18
C SER A 13 55.28 -18.60 18.99
N TRP A 14 54.36 -17.83 19.51
CA TRP A 14 52.96 -17.89 19.14
C TRP A 14 52.32 -16.49 19.20
N LEU A 15 52.59 -15.70 18.20
CA LEU A 15 51.71 -14.61 17.80
C LEU A 15 51.46 -14.80 16.30
N LYS A 16 50.47 -15.63 15.99
CA LYS A 16 49.85 -15.58 14.66
C LYS A 16 49.08 -14.27 14.59
N ASN A 17 49.53 -13.37 13.76
CA ASN A 17 48.80 -12.18 13.35
C ASN A 17 47.49 -12.63 12.71
N VAL A 18 46.40 -12.56 13.45
CA VAL A 18 45.04 -12.59 12.88
C VAL A 18 44.80 -11.19 12.36
N THR A 19 45.08 -10.97 11.10
CA THR A 19 44.61 -9.78 10.37
C THR A 19 43.13 -9.96 10.16
N VAL A 20 42.29 -9.41 11.03
CA VAL A 20 40.89 -9.25 10.79
C VAL A 20 40.74 -8.15 9.74
N SER A 21 40.61 -8.54 8.49
CA SER A 21 40.27 -7.62 7.41
C SER A 21 38.80 -7.23 7.60
N TYR A 22 38.52 -6.13 8.25
CA TYR A 22 37.24 -5.45 8.20
C TYR A 22 37.10 -4.82 6.80
N ASN A 23 36.58 -5.58 5.86
CA ASN A 23 36.05 -5.02 4.63
C ASN A 23 34.77 -4.24 4.97
N ASN A 24 34.89 -3.08 5.60
CA ASN A 24 33.84 -2.06 5.62
C ASN A 24 33.74 -1.48 4.20
N ARG A 25 33.19 -2.23 3.28
CA ARG A 25 32.57 -1.61 2.10
C ARG A 25 31.40 -0.81 2.65
N ILE A 26 31.53 0.51 2.68
CA ILE A 26 30.37 1.40 2.80
C ILE A 26 29.48 1.00 1.62
N LYS A 27 28.42 0.23 1.88
CA LYS A 27 27.42 -0.10 0.85
C LYS A 27 26.69 1.22 0.60
N ILE A 28 27.06 1.93 -0.48
CA ILE A 28 26.29 3.09 -0.92
C ILE A 28 24.93 2.52 -1.30
N MET A 29 23.89 2.91 -0.58
CA MET A 29 22.52 2.51 -0.86
C MET A 29 22.11 3.10 -2.20
N ALA A 30 21.63 2.27 -3.11
CA ALA A 30 21.11 2.75 -4.39
C ALA A 30 19.76 3.44 -4.16
N THR A 31 19.38 4.33 -5.06
CA THR A 31 18.09 5.01 -5.02
C THR A 31 17.16 4.38 -6.04
N ARG A 32 15.92 4.10 -5.64
CA ARG A 32 14.87 3.67 -6.57
C ARG A 32 14.64 4.74 -7.61
N LYS A 33 14.50 4.33 -8.86
CA LYS A 33 14.28 5.24 -9.98
C LYS A 33 12.79 5.48 -10.19
N PHE A 34 12.40 6.72 -10.31
CA PHE A 34 11.09 7.09 -10.86
C PHE A 34 11.06 6.72 -12.34
N THR A 35 10.20 5.76 -12.70
CA THR A 35 10.18 5.21 -14.08
C THR A 35 8.89 5.52 -14.82
N GLN A 36 7.79 5.73 -14.11
CA GLN A 36 6.50 5.94 -14.73
C GLN A 36 5.57 6.75 -13.84
N ALA A 37 4.84 7.70 -14.45
CA ALA A 37 3.73 8.43 -13.84
C ALA A 37 2.41 7.99 -14.48
N ILE A 38 1.50 7.45 -13.68
CA ILE A 38 0.12 7.17 -14.10
C ILE A 38 -0.78 8.26 -13.56
N ARG A 39 -1.25 9.14 -14.45
CA ARG A 39 -2.17 10.22 -14.08
C ARG A 39 -3.61 9.73 -14.13
N GLY A 40 -4.34 9.98 -13.05
CA GLY A 40 -5.72 9.56 -12.91
C GLY A 40 -6.63 10.18 -13.97
N GLN A 41 -7.42 9.34 -14.62
CA GLN A 41 -8.43 9.77 -15.59
C GLN A 41 -9.77 9.99 -14.89
N HIS A 42 -10.54 10.96 -15.36
CA HIS A 42 -11.91 11.12 -14.88
C HIS A 42 -12.73 9.85 -15.16
N ALA A 43 -13.42 9.38 -14.16
CA ALA A 43 -14.32 8.24 -14.24
C ALA A 43 -15.58 8.51 -13.42
N VAL A 44 -16.63 7.77 -13.75
CA VAL A 44 -17.87 7.75 -12.98
C VAL A 44 -18.14 6.29 -12.64
N ASP A 45 -18.37 6.00 -11.37
CA ASP A 45 -18.64 4.65 -10.87
C ASP A 45 -19.76 4.65 -9.81
N GLY A 46 -20.14 3.48 -9.30
CA GLY A 46 -21.23 3.35 -8.36
C GLY A 46 -22.54 3.92 -8.91
N ALA A 47 -23.29 4.65 -8.12
CA ALA A 47 -24.52 5.31 -8.53
C ALA A 47 -24.31 6.70 -9.15
N GLY A 48 -23.12 6.98 -9.66
CA GLY A 48 -22.77 8.26 -10.29
C GLY A 48 -21.70 9.05 -9.54
N VAL A 49 -20.83 8.36 -8.78
CA VAL A 49 -19.70 8.96 -8.09
C VAL A 49 -18.62 9.36 -9.10
N ARG A 50 -18.24 10.63 -9.09
CA ARG A 50 -17.14 11.15 -9.91
C ARG A 50 -15.83 10.96 -9.16
N LEU A 51 -14.87 10.34 -9.81
CA LEU A 51 -13.57 10.00 -9.23
C LEU A 51 -12.44 10.13 -10.27
N ARG A 52 -11.20 9.94 -9.80
CA ARG A 52 -10.02 9.79 -10.63
C ARG A 52 -9.54 8.34 -10.57
N ARG A 53 -9.77 7.55 -11.63
CA ARG A 53 -9.19 6.21 -11.74
C ARG A 53 -7.74 6.30 -12.15
N VAL A 54 -6.86 5.93 -11.25
CA VAL A 54 -5.40 6.00 -11.41
C VAL A 54 -4.85 4.67 -11.88
N LEU A 55 -5.15 3.59 -11.15
CA LEU A 55 -4.79 2.22 -11.53
C LEU A 55 -6.04 1.46 -11.97
N GLY A 56 -5.87 0.48 -12.84
CA GLY A 56 -6.94 -0.38 -13.35
C GLY A 56 -6.38 -1.49 -14.24
N ILE A 57 -7.22 -2.13 -15.02
CA ILE A 57 -6.88 -3.31 -15.81
C ILE A 57 -5.64 -3.15 -16.72
N ARG A 58 -5.34 -1.93 -17.15
CA ARG A 58 -4.19 -1.66 -18.04
C ARG A 58 -2.86 -1.56 -17.30
N THR A 59 -2.88 -1.47 -15.98
CA THR A 59 -1.69 -1.26 -15.15
C THR A 59 -1.32 -2.48 -14.31
N ILE A 60 -2.06 -3.59 -14.43
CA ILE A 60 -1.89 -4.79 -13.59
C ILE A 60 -0.44 -5.30 -13.65
N SER A 61 0.16 -5.39 -14.85
CA SER A 61 1.51 -5.93 -15.03
C SER A 61 2.58 -5.16 -14.27
N ASP A 62 2.40 -3.84 -14.16
CA ASP A 62 3.41 -2.95 -13.58
C ASP A 62 3.17 -2.72 -12.08
N PHE A 63 1.94 -2.92 -11.62
CA PHE A 63 1.52 -2.62 -10.25
C PHE A 63 1.06 -3.86 -9.45
N ASP A 64 1.24 -5.10 -9.96
CA ASP A 64 0.95 -6.32 -9.19
C ASP A 64 1.56 -6.23 -7.78
N PRO A 65 0.80 -6.48 -6.70
CA PRO A 65 -0.55 -7.03 -6.61
C PRO A 65 -1.68 -5.97 -6.54
N PHE A 66 -1.41 -4.74 -6.88
CA PHE A 66 -2.41 -3.66 -6.82
C PHE A 66 -3.19 -3.59 -8.13
N LEU A 67 -4.50 -3.73 -8.02
CA LEU A 67 -5.39 -3.86 -9.18
C LEU A 67 -6.01 -2.53 -9.60
N MET A 68 -6.50 -1.76 -8.63
CA MET A 68 -7.23 -0.53 -8.86
C MET A 68 -6.89 0.50 -7.78
N LEU A 69 -6.79 1.75 -8.19
CA LEU A 69 -6.70 2.90 -7.29
C LEU A 69 -7.60 4.00 -7.81
N ASP A 70 -8.63 4.32 -7.05
CA ASP A 70 -9.55 5.42 -7.30
C ASP A 70 -9.35 6.52 -6.28
N GLY A 71 -9.08 7.73 -6.74
CA GLY A 71 -8.94 8.92 -5.92
C GLY A 71 -10.21 9.74 -5.90
N PHE A 72 -10.59 10.22 -4.71
CA PHE A 72 -11.71 11.12 -4.47
C PHE A 72 -11.18 12.48 -4.06
N ASP A 73 -11.60 13.55 -4.73
CA ASP A 73 -11.30 14.92 -4.35
C ASP A 73 -12.39 15.85 -4.88
N SER A 74 -13.37 16.17 -4.05
CA SER A 74 -14.44 17.08 -4.40
C SER A 74 -14.96 17.85 -3.19
N THR A 75 -15.29 19.12 -3.42
CA THR A 75 -16.01 20.00 -2.48
C THR A 75 -17.49 20.09 -2.83
N ASN A 76 -17.93 19.41 -3.90
CA ASN A 76 -19.33 19.37 -4.31
C ASN A 76 -19.97 18.02 -3.94
N PRO A 77 -20.88 17.94 -2.97
CA PRO A 77 -21.54 16.69 -2.59
C PRO A 77 -22.24 15.95 -3.74
N GLU A 78 -22.75 16.67 -4.75
CA GLU A 78 -23.40 16.05 -5.91
C GLU A 78 -22.47 15.13 -6.71
N ASP A 79 -21.14 15.28 -6.56
CA ASP A 79 -20.17 14.44 -7.22
C ASP A 79 -20.05 13.04 -6.57
N TYR A 80 -20.48 12.87 -5.30
CA TYR A 80 -20.22 11.64 -4.56
C TYR A 80 -21.35 11.13 -3.68
N ILE A 81 -22.35 11.96 -3.32
CA ILE A 81 -23.39 11.62 -2.32
C ILE A 81 -24.22 10.38 -2.67
N ARG A 82 -24.30 10.01 -3.95
CA ARG A 82 -25.04 8.83 -4.41
C ARG A 82 -24.35 7.51 -4.04
N GLY A 83 -23.03 7.57 -3.78
CA GLY A 83 -22.25 6.47 -3.25
C GLY A 83 -22.21 5.22 -4.11
N PHE A 84 -21.89 4.14 -3.44
CA PHE A 84 -21.83 2.79 -3.99
C PHE A 84 -22.85 1.92 -3.26
N PRO A 85 -24.09 1.84 -3.78
CA PRO A 85 -25.14 0.97 -3.22
C PRO A 85 -24.69 -0.49 -3.20
N TRP A 86 -25.44 -1.35 -2.53
CA TRP A 86 -25.12 -2.77 -2.34
C TRP A 86 -24.57 -3.43 -3.60
N HIS A 87 -23.30 -3.87 -3.55
CA HIS A 87 -22.59 -4.51 -4.64
C HIS A 87 -21.64 -5.61 -4.10
N PRO A 88 -21.36 -6.65 -4.92
CA PRO A 88 -20.52 -7.77 -4.50
C PRO A 88 -19.03 -7.48 -4.69
N HIS A 89 -18.17 -8.21 -3.94
CA HIS A 89 -16.77 -8.40 -4.25
C HIS A 89 -16.34 -9.84 -3.96
N ARG A 90 -15.36 -10.35 -4.72
CA ARG A 90 -14.70 -11.64 -4.48
C ARG A 90 -13.24 -11.58 -4.94
N GLY A 91 -12.35 -12.25 -4.19
CA GLY A 91 -10.97 -12.51 -4.58
C GLY A 91 -10.01 -11.33 -4.40
N ILE A 92 -10.43 -10.29 -3.70
CA ILE A 92 -9.64 -9.07 -3.45
C ILE A 92 -9.76 -8.61 -2.00
N GLU A 93 -8.90 -7.69 -1.62
CA GLU A 93 -9.10 -6.78 -0.50
C GLU A 93 -9.37 -5.37 -1.04
N THR A 94 -10.25 -4.61 -0.36
CA THR A 94 -10.47 -3.19 -0.62
C THR A 94 -10.01 -2.37 0.58
N VAL A 95 -9.29 -1.29 0.31
CA VAL A 95 -8.75 -0.39 1.32
C VAL A 95 -9.21 1.01 1.01
N THR A 96 -10.16 1.52 1.80
CA THR A 96 -10.67 2.89 1.68
C THR A 96 -10.02 3.74 2.77
N TYR A 97 -9.26 4.77 2.39
CA TYR A 97 -8.64 5.69 3.32
C TYR A 97 -9.08 7.11 3.05
N LEU A 98 -9.64 7.75 4.07
CA LEU A 98 -10.10 9.14 4.00
C LEU A 98 -9.12 10.08 4.69
N LEU A 99 -8.77 11.16 4.02
CA LEU A 99 -8.10 12.31 4.62
C LEU A 99 -9.12 13.33 5.14
N ARG A 100 -10.27 13.43 4.44
CA ARG A 100 -11.40 14.28 4.77
C ARG A 100 -12.70 13.64 4.31
N GLY A 101 -13.76 13.88 5.07
CA GLY A 101 -15.12 13.44 4.77
C GLY A 101 -15.52 12.18 5.53
N ASP A 102 -16.75 11.76 5.33
CA ASP A 102 -17.35 10.62 6.00
C ASP A 102 -17.99 9.67 5.00
N ILE A 103 -17.80 8.37 5.19
CA ILE A 103 -18.48 7.31 4.42
C ILE A 103 -19.14 6.34 5.39
N GLU A 104 -20.46 6.19 5.27
CA GLU A 104 -21.20 5.10 5.91
C GLU A 104 -20.98 3.82 5.12
N HIS A 105 -20.83 2.72 5.82
CA HIS A 105 -20.74 1.41 5.18
C HIS A 105 -21.64 0.39 5.89
N GLY A 106 -21.98 -0.67 5.18
CA GLY A 106 -22.62 -1.85 5.69
C GLY A 106 -22.28 -3.06 4.81
N ASP A 107 -22.24 -4.25 5.40
CA ASP A 107 -21.89 -5.46 4.66
C ASP A 107 -22.76 -6.68 5.02
N SER A 108 -22.63 -7.73 4.21
CA SER A 108 -23.36 -9.00 4.39
C SER A 108 -22.90 -9.84 5.57
N LEU A 109 -21.84 -9.43 6.30
CA LEU A 109 -21.47 -10.00 7.60
C LEU A 109 -22.25 -9.36 8.76
N GLY A 110 -22.96 -8.26 8.48
CA GLY A 110 -23.69 -7.49 9.49
C GLY A 110 -22.90 -6.33 10.09
N ASN A 111 -21.71 -6.04 9.58
CA ASN A 111 -20.98 -4.86 10.00
C ASN A 111 -21.67 -3.61 9.47
N LYS A 112 -21.73 -2.58 10.31
CA LYS A 112 -22.19 -1.23 9.97
C LYS A 112 -21.31 -0.22 10.71
N GLY A 113 -20.96 0.86 10.03
CA GLY A 113 -20.14 1.89 10.64
C GLY A 113 -20.00 3.12 9.77
N VAL A 114 -19.15 4.02 10.24
CA VAL A 114 -18.76 5.23 9.52
C VAL A 114 -17.25 5.36 9.66
N ILE A 115 -16.57 5.55 8.54
CA ILE A 115 -15.19 6.02 8.55
C ILE A 115 -15.18 7.52 8.26
N GLY A 116 -14.35 8.25 8.98
CA GLY A 116 -14.21 9.70 8.86
C GLY A 116 -12.77 10.13 8.58
N ASP A 117 -12.46 11.36 8.93
CA ASP A 117 -11.13 11.95 8.71
C ASP A 117 -10.01 11.10 9.30
N LEU A 118 -8.99 10.82 8.49
CA LEU A 118 -7.80 10.03 8.84
C LEU A 118 -8.11 8.60 9.31
N GLN A 119 -9.23 8.04 8.85
CA GLN A 119 -9.64 6.67 9.14
C GLN A 119 -9.59 5.81 7.89
N CYS A 120 -9.41 4.52 8.10
CA CYS A 120 -9.29 3.54 7.03
C CYS A 120 -10.24 2.38 7.26
N GLN A 121 -10.85 1.91 6.18
CA GLN A 121 -11.59 0.65 6.12
C GLN A 121 -10.74 -0.34 5.35
N TRP A 122 -10.48 -1.50 5.94
CA TRP A 122 -9.80 -2.61 5.27
C TRP A 122 -10.71 -3.83 5.25
N MET A 123 -11.17 -4.20 4.07
CA MET A 123 -12.11 -5.30 3.88
C MET A 123 -11.47 -6.39 3.03
N THR A 124 -11.41 -7.60 3.56
CA THR A 124 -11.10 -8.81 2.81
C THR A 124 -12.39 -9.35 2.21
N ALA A 125 -12.55 -9.28 0.89
CA ALA A 125 -13.75 -9.83 0.24
C ALA A 125 -13.71 -11.37 0.18
N GLY A 126 -12.53 -11.95 -0.01
CA GLY A 126 -12.32 -13.39 0.02
C GLY A 126 -13.30 -14.15 -0.87
N SER A 127 -14.00 -15.12 -0.28
CA SER A 127 -14.98 -15.99 -0.96
C SER A 127 -16.26 -15.28 -1.42
N GLY A 128 -16.45 -14.04 -1.01
CA GLY A 128 -17.56 -13.19 -1.45
C GLY A 128 -18.20 -12.41 -0.30
N ILE A 129 -18.36 -11.12 -0.53
CA ILE A 129 -19.06 -10.19 0.34
C ILE A 129 -19.96 -9.31 -0.52
N ILE A 130 -21.06 -8.85 0.04
CA ILE A 130 -21.90 -7.80 -0.54
C ILE A 130 -21.86 -6.63 0.44
N HIS A 131 -21.54 -5.43 -0.04
CA HIS A 131 -21.45 -4.26 0.81
C HIS A 131 -21.96 -3.00 0.11
N GLN A 132 -22.11 -1.94 0.88
CA GLN A 132 -22.37 -0.59 0.39
C GLN A 132 -21.45 0.41 1.06
N GLU A 133 -21.16 1.50 0.34
CA GLU A 133 -20.40 2.64 0.82
C GLU A 133 -21.15 3.92 0.44
N MET A 134 -21.65 4.64 1.44
CA MET A 134 -22.51 5.81 1.24
C MET A 134 -21.87 7.05 1.84
N PRO A 135 -21.21 7.89 1.02
CA PRO A 135 -20.62 9.14 1.48
C PRO A 135 -21.67 10.10 2.02
N ARG A 136 -21.30 10.84 3.06
CA ARG A 136 -22.08 11.95 3.59
C ARG A 136 -21.58 13.27 3.01
N ALA A 137 -22.48 14.27 2.93
CA ALA A 137 -22.08 15.62 2.52
C ALA A 137 -21.07 16.20 3.51
N ALA A 138 -19.94 16.68 3.01
CA ALA A 138 -18.84 17.27 3.76
C ALA A 138 -18.27 18.48 3.01
N GLU A 139 -17.47 19.30 3.70
CA GLU A 139 -16.76 20.42 3.07
C GLU A 139 -15.81 19.95 1.94
N ARG A 140 -15.20 18.80 2.12
CA ARG A 140 -14.36 18.15 1.12
C ARG A 140 -14.40 16.64 1.33
N MET A 141 -14.62 15.88 0.28
CA MET A 141 -14.37 14.44 0.23
C MET A 141 -12.99 14.25 -0.38
N LEU A 142 -12.00 13.82 0.43
CA LEU A 142 -10.63 13.59 -0.01
C LEU A 142 -10.13 12.26 0.52
N GLY A 143 -9.79 11.36 -0.37
CA GLY A 143 -9.29 10.03 -0.03
C GLY A 143 -9.09 9.18 -1.26
N CYS A 144 -8.92 7.89 -1.04
CA CYS A 144 -8.83 6.90 -2.11
C CYS A 144 -9.36 5.54 -1.69
N GLN A 145 -9.68 4.72 -2.69
CA GLN A 145 -9.89 3.30 -2.53
C GLN A 145 -8.85 2.53 -3.35
N LEU A 146 -8.15 1.62 -2.70
CA LEU A 146 -7.16 0.72 -3.29
C LEU A 146 -7.71 -0.71 -3.30
N TRP A 147 -7.58 -1.42 -4.42
CA TRP A 147 -7.81 -2.85 -4.49
C TRP A 147 -6.50 -3.61 -4.50
N VAL A 148 -6.39 -4.56 -3.58
CA VAL A 148 -5.24 -5.47 -3.47
C VAL A 148 -5.70 -6.86 -3.88
N ASN A 149 -4.99 -7.48 -4.81
CA ASN A 149 -5.28 -8.84 -5.26
C ASN A 149 -4.94 -9.86 -4.18
N LEU A 150 -5.82 -10.81 -3.94
CA LEU A 150 -5.51 -11.95 -3.09
C LEU A 150 -4.76 -13.03 -3.89
N PRO A 151 -3.77 -13.71 -3.26
CA PRO A 151 -3.17 -14.91 -3.87
C PRO A 151 -4.23 -15.95 -4.22
N GLY A 152 -4.02 -16.71 -5.30
CA GLY A 152 -4.98 -17.72 -5.79
C GLY A 152 -5.44 -18.69 -4.70
N LYS A 153 -4.51 -19.14 -3.87
CA LYS A 153 -4.79 -20.03 -2.72
C LYS A 153 -5.68 -19.42 -1.65
N ASP A 154 -5.74 -18.08 -1.57
CA ASP A 154 -6.47 -17.33 -0.54
C ASP A 154 -7.71 -16.60 -1.09
N LYS A 155 -8.00 -16.68 -2.40
CA LYS A 155 -9.15 -15.99 -3.00
C LYS A 155 -10.50 -16.41 -2.43
N MET A 156 -10.60 -17.63 -1.94
CA MET A 156 -11.83 -18.16 -1.33
C MET A 156 -11.77 -18.18 0.19
N THR A 157 -10.91 -17.36 0.80
CA THR A 157 -10.84 -17.19 2.26
C THR A 157 -12.11 -16.56 2.83
N GLN A 158 -12.30 -16.68 4.15
CA GLN A 158 -13.41 -16.02 4.84
C GLN A 158 -13.36 -14.50 4.65
N PRO A 159 -14.46 -13.84 4.31
CA PRO A 159 -14.52 -12.39 4.34
C PRO A 159 -14.25 -11.83 5.72
N ALA A 160 -13.62 -10.67 5.77
CA ALA A 160 -13.32 -9.97 7.02
C ALA A 160 -13.39 -8.47 6.83
N TYR A 161 -13.73 -7.77 7.90
CA TYR A 161 -13.87 -6.33 7.91
C TYR A 161 -13.13 -5.72 9.08
N ARG A 162 -12.44 -4.60 8.86
CA ARG A 162 -11.72 -3.86 9.90
C ARG A 162 -11.87 -2.37 9.71
N ASP A 163 -12.35 -1.69 10.75
CA ASP A 163 -12.19 -0.25 10.91
C ASP A 163 -10.85 0.05 11.57
N ILE A 164 -10.06 0.92 10.96
CA ILE A 164 -8.82 1.46 11.50
C ILE A 164 -9.11 2.92 11.84
N ARG A 165 -9.32 3.18 13.13
CA ARG A 165 -9.63 4.53 13.60
C ARG A 165 -8.37 5.36 13.65
N GLN A 166 -8.50 6.69 13.62
CA GLN A 166 -7.37 7.60 13.71
C GLN A 166 -6.44 7.31 14.91
N GLN A 167 -7.01 6.92 16.04
CA GLN A 167 -6.25 6.59 17.25
C GLN A 167 -5.49 5.26 17.19
N ASP A 168 -5.87 4.38 16.28
CA ASP A 168 -5.22 3.07 16.08
C ASP A 168 -4.04 3.18 15.12
N VAL A 169 -3.87 4.34 14.47
CA VAL A 169 -2.79 4.61 13.51
C VAL A 169 -1.60 5.22 14.22
N GLU A 170 -0.47 4.52 14.16
CA GLU A 170 0.81 5.04 14.67
C GLU A 170 1.30 6.21 13.83
N VAL A 171 1.74 7.28 14.49
CA VAL A 171 2.20 8.51 13.86
C VAL A 171 3.63 8.82 14.27
N VAL A 172 4.49 9.01 13.28
CA VAL A 172 5.86 9.50 13.47
C VAL A 172 5.92 10.94 12.97
N ARG A 173 6.33 11.85 13.85
CA ARG A 173 6.57 13.25 13.51
C ARG A 173 8.06 13.50 13.41
N GLU A 174 8.46 14.07 12.29
CA GLU A 174 9.82 14.52 11.98
C GLU A 174 9.80 16.04 11.76
N ASP A 175 10.96 16.66 11.65
CA ASP A 175 11.04 18.12 11.46
C ASP A 175 10.27 18.58 10.22
N ASN A 176 10.31 17.81 9.15
CA ASN A 176 9.75 18.17 7.85
C ASN A 176 8.65 17.24 7.36
N ALA A 177 8.30 16.19 8.11
CA ALA A 177 7.35 15.18 7.68
C ALA A 177 6.50 14.66 8.84
N THR A 178 5.24 14.35 8.55
CA THR A 178 4.41 13.53 9.41
C THR A 178 4.06 12.26 8.67
N VAL A 179 4.43 11.10 9.24
CA VAL A 179 4.19 9.78 8.64
C VAL A 179 3.20 9.01 9.49
N ARG A 180 2.07 8.63 8.90
CA ARG A 180 1.06 7.74 9.50
C ARG A 180 1.23 6.35 8.94
N VAL A 181 1.34 5.35 9.82
CA VAL A 181 1.59 3.96 9.45
C VAL A 181 0.26 3.22 9.44
N ILE A 182 -0.36 3.11 8.27
CA ILE A 182 -1.64 2.39 8.11
C ILE A 182 -1.38 0.88 8.17
N SER A 183 -0.40 0.41 7.41
CA SER A 183 0.03 -0.99 7.36
C SER A 183 1.54 -1.09 7.15
N GLY A 184 2.15 -2.17 7.62
CA GLY A 184 3.59 -2.37 7.55
C GLY A 184 4.36 -1.68 8.68
N ARG A 185 5.52 -1.09 8.39
CA ARG A 185 6.40 -0.50 9.40
C ARG A 185 7.01 0.82 8.92
N TYR A 186 7.27 1.70 9.87
CA TYR A 186 8.09 2.90 9.68
C TYR A 186 8.91 3.16 10.94
N LYS A 187 10.24 3.11 10.83
CA LYS A 187 11.14 3.17 12.00
C LYS A 187 10.74 2.10 13.04
N ASN A 188 10.45 2.50 14.26
CA ASN A 188 10.05 1.60 15.34
C ASN A 188 8.52 1.42 15.48
N LYS A 189 7.73 1.96 14.56
CA LYS A 189 6.26 1.90 14.58
C LYS A 189 5.73 0.85 13.61
N THR A 190 4.67 0.18 14.01
CA THR A 190 3.99 -0.84 13.21
C THR A 190 2.55 -0.41 12.97
N GLY A 191 2.08 -0.58 11.75
CA GLY A 191 0.72 -0.25 11.35
C GLY A 191 -0.33 -1.14 12.00
N ALA A 192 -1.57 -0.66 11.97
CA ALA A 192 -2.73 -1.35 12.55
C ALA A 192 -3.05 -2.66 11.83
N VAL A 193 -2.74 -2.78 10.55
CA VAL A 193 -2.95 -3.99 9.74
C VAL A 193 -1.65 -4.73 9.56
N LYS A 194 -1.67 -6.04 9.82
CA LYS A 194 -0.48 -6.90 9.69
C LYS A 194 -0.30 -7.48 8.29
N GLY A 195 -1.33 -7.45 7.44
CA GLY A 195 -1.34 -8.07 6.10
C GLY A 195 -1.32 -9.60 6.20
N GLU A 196 -2.49 -10.21 6.33
CA GLU A 196 -2.61 -11.67 6.51
C GLU A 196 -2.28 -12.43 5.22
N TYR A 197 -2.72 -11.89 4.07
CA TYR A 197 -2.59 -12.52 2.76
C TYR A 197 -1.51 -11.85 1.92
N VAL A 198 -1.56 -10.54 1.83
CA VAL A 198 -0.55 -9.70 1.18
C VAL A 198 -0.01 -8.70 2.18
N ARG A 199 1.30 -8.73 2.39
CA ARG A 199 1.96 -7.78 3.30
C ARG A 199 2.13 -6.44 2.60
N VAL A 200 1.15 -5.59 2.75
CA VAL A 200 1.18 -4.24 2.18
C VAL A 200 1.89 -3.29 3.13
N GLN A 201 2.88 -2.57 2.62
CA GLN A 201 3.39 -1.36 3.24
C GLN A 201 2.51 -0.21 2.80
N TYR A 202 1.87 0.50 3.72
CA TYR A 202 1.03 1.65 3.44
C TYR A 202 1.32 2.77 4.42
N LEU A 203 2.02 3.79 3.94
CA LEU A 203 2.35 5.01 4.70
C LEU A 203 1.61 6.19 4.09
N ASP A 204 1.03 7.03 4.94
CA ASP A 204 0.52 8.35 4.59
C ASP A 204 1.55 9.39 5.04
N VAL A 205 2.18 10.05 4.09
CA VAL A 205 3.28 10.99 4.29
C VAL A 205 2.81 12.41 3.96
N ASP A 206 2.86 13.27 4.96
CA ASP A 206 2.59 14.71 4.84
C ASP A 206 3.93 15.45 4.95
N LEU A 207 4.39 16.02 3.85
CA LEU A 207 5.73 16.59 3.69
C LEU A 207 5.67 18.12 3.56
N ALA A 208 6.41 18.79 4.42
CA ALA A 208 6.46 20.26 4.47
C ALA A 208 6.97 20.87 3.13
N PRO A 209 6.58 22.12 2.82
CA PRO A 209 7.00 22.81 1.60
C PRO A 209 8.49 22.78 1.35
N GLY A 210 8.89 22.39 0.13
CA GLY A 210 10.28 22.34 -0.34
C GLY A 210 11.16 21.27 0.32
N SER A 211 10.62 20.48 1.24
CA SER A 211 11.38 19.48 2.00
C SER A 211 11.71 18.24 1.18
N VAL A 212 12.83 17.62 1.51
CA VAL A 212 13.25 16.31 1.00
C VAL A 212 12.97 15.25 2.04
N TRP A 213 12.45 14.10 1.62
CA TRP A 213 12.21 12.94 2.47
C TRP A 213 12.77 11.69 1.81
N SER A 214 13.30 10.80 2.65
CA SER A 214 13.88 9.54 2.21
C SER A 214 13.32 8.36 3.01
N TYR A 215 13.21 7.21 2.35
CA TYR A 215 12.70 5.98 2.94
C TYR A 215 13.39 4.75 2.35
N ASN A 216 13.79 3.80 3.20
CA ASN A 216 14.58 2.65 2.79
C ASN A 216 14.25 1.36 3.56
N GLU A 217 13.01 1.21 4.01
CA GLU A 217 12.60 0.05 4.81
C GLU A 217 11.81 -1.00 4.02
N THR A 218 11.69 -0.87 2.68
CA THR A 218 11.09 -1.88 1.81
C THR A 218 12.13 -2.64 1.02
N SER A 219 11.95 -3.96 0.86
CA SER A 219 12.85 -4.77 0.04
C SER A 219 12.66 -4.51 -1.47
N ASN A 220 13.73 -4.75 -2.25
CA ASN A 220 13.74 -4.44 -3.68
C ASN A 220 12.84 -5.35 -4.53
N ASP A 221 12.45 -6.52 -4.04
CA ASP A 221 11.50 -7.43 -4.69
C ASP A 221 10.04 -6.98 -4.61
N GLN A 222 9.78 -5.80 -4.00
CA GLN A 222 8.44 -5.24 -3.89
C GLN A 222 8.15 -4.26 -5.03
N THR A 223 6.96 -4.37 -5.61
CA THR A 223 6.33 -3.26 -6.33
C THR A 223 6.15 -2.11 -5.35
N LEU A 224 6.65 -0.93 -5.69
CA LEU A 224 6.52 0.27 -4.88
C LEU A 224 6.11 1.44 -5.73
N PHE A 225 5.08 2.15 -5.31
CA PHE A 225 4.67 3.40 -5.93
C PHE A 225 4.26 4.44 -4.88
N LEU A 226 4.29 5.69 -5.30
CA LEU A 226 3.81 6.82 -4.51
C LEU A 226 2.52 7.32 -5.15
N TYR A 227 1.43 7.38 -4.40
CA TYR A 227 0.21 8.04 -4.84
C TYR A 227 0.14 9.45 -4.29
N LEU A 228 0.35 10.44 -5.14
CA LEU A 228 0.27 11.85 -4.78
C LEU A 228 -1.19 12.28 -4.71
N ILE A 229 -1.68 12.55 -3.50
CA ILE A 229 -3.07 12.90 -3.25
C ILE A 229 -3.30 14.41 -3.14
N ASP A 230 -2.29 15.16 -2.67
CA ASP A 230 -2.36 16.63 -2.58
C ASP A 230 -0.97 17.27 -2.74
N GLY A 231 -0.91 18.50 -3.27
CA GLY A 231 0.33 19.22 -3.53
C GLY A 231 1.08 18.74 -4.77
N THR A 232 2.40 18.92 -4.78
CA THR A 232 3.30 18.52 -5.88
C THR A 232 4.54 17.81 -5.35
N LEU A 233 5.03 16.78 -6.06
CA LEU A 233 6.11 15.92 -5.63
C LEU A 233 7.09 15.62 -6.78
N ALA A 234 8.38 15.76 -6.54
CA ALA A 234 9.44 15.33 -7.43
C ALA A 234 10.11 14.05 -6.89
N ALA A 235 10.34 13.08 -7.78
CA ALA A 235 10.99 11.80 -7.46
C ALA A 235 12.08 11.42 -8.49
N ASN A 236 12.34 12.29 -9.50
CA ASN A 236 13.46 12.11 -10.42
C ASN A 236 14.80 12.34 -9.71
N ASP A 237 15.89 11.86 -10.26
CA ASP A 237 17.22 11.92 -9.64
C ASP A 237 17.64 13.35 -9.21
N ALA A 238 17.28 14.36 -10.00
CA ALA A 238 17.57 15.77 -9.73
C ALA A 238 16.58 16.42 -8.74
N LEU A 239 15.45 15.78 -8.44
CA LEU A 239 14.35 16.31 -7.62
C LEU A 239 13.82 17.68 -8.10
N THR A 240 13.64 17.80 -9.42
CA THR A 240 13.26 19.04 -10.09
C THR A 240 11.96 18.92 -10.89
N ASP A 241 11.60 17.71 -11.34
CA ASP A 241 10.40 17.48 -12.15
C ASP A 241 9.25 17.09 -11.23
N PHE A 242 8.33 18.02 -11.02
CA PHE A 242 7.23 17.85 -10.08
C PHE A 242 5.99 17.31 -10.78
N GLU A 243 5.49 16.19 -10.28
CA GLU A 243 4.16 15.67 -10.62
C GLU A 243 3.09 16.36 -9.77
N GLU A 244 1.89 16.48 -10.34
CA GLU A 244 0.70 17.00 -9.68
C GLU A 244 -0.15 15.88 -9.07
N LYS A 245 -1.07 16.25 -8.19
CA LYS A 245 -1.98 15.32 -7.51
C LYS A 245 -2.78 14.42 -8.46
N ALA A 246 -3.33 13.34 -7.91
CA ALA A 246 -4.00 12.24 -8.61
C ALA A 246 -3.06 11.49 -9.57
N CYS A 247 -1.84 11.26 -9.14
CA CYS A 247 -0.79 10.58 -9.89
C CYS A 247 -0.16 9.45 -9.07
N ALA A 248 -0.06 8.24 -9.66
CA ALA A 248 0.74 7.16 -9.12
C ALA A 248 2.13 7.16 -9.80
N MET A 249 3.18 7.24 -9.00
CA MET A 249 4.57 7.35 -9.41
C MET A 249 5.27 6.02 -9.11
N LEU A 250 5.54 5.22 -10.13
CA LEU A 250 6.22 3.93 -9.97
C LEU A 250 7.71 4.12 -9.71
N MET A 251 8.20 3.51 -8.63
CA MET A 251 9.57 3.60 -8.16
C MET A 251 10.28 2.24 -8.29
N THR A 252 11.08 2.08 -9.34
CA THR A 252 11.76 0.81 -9.66
C THR A 252 13.07 0.68 -8.89
N ALA A 253 13.28 -0.47 -8.26
CA ALA A 253 14.51 -0.81 -7.57
C ALA A 253 15.67 -1.10 -8.55
N SER A 254 16.91 -1.00 -8.06
CA SER A 254 18.12 -1.31 -8.84
C SER A 254 18.31 -2.79 -9.09
N SER A 255 17.75 -3.63 -8.23
CA SER A 255 17.76 -5.09 -8.31
C SER A 255 16.43 -5.66 -7.83
N THR A 256 16.19 -6.93 -8.09
CA THR A 256 15.03 -7.69 -7.57
C THR A 256 15.38 -8.55 -6.35
N ASP A 257 16.59 -8.42 -5.79
CA ASP A 257 16.99 -9.17 -4.63
C ASP A 257 16.27 -8.65 -3.38
N SER A 258 15.56 -9.54 -2.71
CA SER A 258 14.82 -9.22 -1.47
C SER A 258 15.74 -8.87 -0.28
N ALA A 259 17.02 -9.19 -0.38
CA ALA A 259 18.03 -8.80 0.62
C ALA A 259 18.48 -7.34 0.45
N ASP A 260 18.23 -6.74 -0.70
CA ASP A 260 18.52 -5.34 -0.98
C ASP A 260 17.34 -4.44 -0.61
N CYS A 261 17.66 -3.19 -0.30
CA CYS A 261 16.68 -2.16 0.06
C CYS A 261 17.19 -0.82 -0.48
N ASP A 262 16.68 -0.43 -1.65
CA ASP A 262 17.03 0.87 -2.23
C ASP A 262 16.25 1.99 -1.57
N GLU A 263 16.86 3.17 -1.51
CA GLU A 263 16.24 4.38 -0.97
C GLU A 263 15.19 4.93 -1.95
N VAL A 264 14.00 5.24 -1.43
CA VAL A 264 13.06 6.17 -2.07
C VAL A 264 13.43 7.58 -1.64
N ARG A 265 13.64 8.50 -2.59
CA ARG A 265 13.98 9.88 -2.30
C ARG A 265 13.06 10.82 -3.07
N VAL A 266 12.42 11.74 -2.37
CA VAL A 266 11.43 12.66 -2.94
C VAL A 266 11.56 14.06 -2.36
N LYS A 267 11.04 15.05 -3.11
CA LYS A 267 11.00 16.44 -2.67
C LYS A 267 9.61 17.03 -2.90
N ALA A 268 9.06 17.66 -1.86
CA ALA A 268 7.83 18.41 -1.99
C ALA A 268 8.02 19.74 -2.75
N GLY A 269 7.02 20.14 -3.49
CA GLY A 269 6.98 21.46 -4.09
C GLY A 269 6.77 22.59 -3.08
N ALA A 270 6.63 23.82 -3.57
CA ALA A 270 6.51 25.01 -2.75
C ALA A 270 5.26 25.04 -1.83
N GLY A 271 4.22 24.29 -2.16
CA GLY A 271 3.01 24.16 -1.35
C GLY A 271 3.01 22.94 -0.43
N GLY A 272 4.09 22.17 -0.37
CA GLY A 272 4.13 20.88 0.30
C GLY A 272 3.62 19.74 -0.59
N ALA A 273 3.59 18.53 -0.03
CA ALA A 273 3.04 17.36 -0.70
C ALA A 273 2.44 16.40 0.31
N ARG A 274 1.32 15.78 -0.02
CA ARG A 274 0.81 14.62 0.70
C ARG A 274 0.67 13.45 -0.25
N PHE A 275 1.28 12.34 0.10
CA PHE A 275 1.31 11.15 -0.73
C PHE A 275 1.25 9.88 0.12
N PHE A 276 0.81 8.81 -0.51
CA PHE A 276 0.86 7.47 0.07
C PHE A 276 2.01 6.70 -0.54
N LEU A 277 2.89 6.15 0.29
CA LEU A 277 3.86 5.16 -0.13
C LEU A 277 3.21 3.79 0.04
N ILE A 278 3.06 3.08 -1.07
CA ILE A 278 2.40 1.79 -1.12
C ILE A 278 3.35 0.79 -1.76
N ALA A 279 3.58 -0.34 -1.06
CA ALA A 279 4.46 -1.40 -1.57
C ALA A 279 4.00 -2.78 -1.11
N ALA A 280 4.17 -3.77 -1.98
CA ALA A 280 3.97 -5.18 -1.67
C ALA A 280 4.74 -6.06 -2.67
N ARG A 281 4.97 -7.32 -2.32
CA ARG A 281 5.51 -8.30 -3.27
C ARG A 281 4.48 -8.62 -4.34
N PRO A 282 4.84 -8.61 -5.63
CA PRO A 282 3.96 -9.04 -6.69
C PRO A 282 3.61 -10.53 -6.54
N LEU A 283 2.41 -10.90 -6.95
CA LEU A 283 1.96 -12.29 -6.89
C LEU A 283 2.44 -13.12 -8.07
N HIS A 284 2.63 -12.48 -9.23
CA HIS A 284 2.98 -13.14 -10.49
C HIS A 284 1.98 -14.25 -10.87
N GLU A 285 0.72 -14.05 -10.56
CA GLU A 285 -0.36 -14.99 -10.84
C GLU A 285 -1.26 -14.46 -11.96
N PRO A 286 -1.94 -15.35 -12.73
CA PRO A 286 -2.94 -14.91 -13.69
C PRO A 286 -4.07 -14.12 -13.04
N VAL A 287 -4.64 -13.17 -13.77
CA VAL A 287 -5.75 -12.34 -13.33
C VAL A 287 -6.91 -12.44 -14.31
N ALA A 288 -8.02 -13.01 -13.86
CA ALA A 288 -9.30 -12.99 -14.54
C ALA A 288 -10.23 -11.99 -13.86
N TRP A 289 -10.39 -10.82 -14.46
CA TRP A 289 -11.11 -9.68 -13.87
C TRP A 289 -12.41 -9.38 -14.59
N GLY A 290 -13.51 -9.39 -13.86
CA GLY A 290 -14.83 -9.02 -14.36
C GLY A 290 -15.59 -8.14 -13.34
N GLY A 291 -15.72 -6.84 -13.64
CA GLY A 291 -16.39 -5.90 -12.75
C GLY A 291 -15.83 -5.94 -11.32
N PRO A 292 -16.64 -6.25 -10.29
CA PRO A 292 -16.20 -6.25 -8.90
C PRO A 292 -15.54 -7.57 -8.44
N ILE A 293 -15.31 -8.52 -9.35
CA ILE A 293 -14.81 -9.85 -9.04
C ILE A 293 -13.48 -10.07 -9.76
N VAL A 294 -12.48 -10.58 -9.03
CA VAL A 294 -11.15 -10.88 -9.55
C VAL A 294 -10.73 -12.28 -9.11
N MET A 295 -10.57 -13.17 -10.08
CA MET A 295 -10.15 -14.55 -9.88
C MET A 295 -8.84 -14.83 -10.64
N ASN A 296 -8.35 -16.07 -10.64
CA ASN A 296 -7.16 -16.44 -11.40
C ASN A 296 -7.48 -17.00 -12.79
N THR A 297 -8.66 -17.62 -12.95
CA THR A 297 -9.08 -18.20 -14.24
C THR A 297 -10.44 -17.69 -14.69
N GLN A 298 -10.71 -17.79 -15.99
CA GLN A 298 -12.00 -17.42 -16.55
C GLN A 298 -13.13 -18.34 -16.05
N GLU A 299 -12.82 -19.60 -15.78
CA GLU A 299 -13.77 -20.58 -15.25
C GLU A 299 -14.21 -20.17 -13.81
N GLU A 300 -13.27 -19.79 -12.97
CA GLU A 300 -13.56 -19.29 -11.62
C GLU A 300 -14.39 -18.00 -11.66
N LEU A 301 -14.08 -17.11 -12.60
CA LEU A 301 -14.83 -15.87 -12.79
C LEU A 301 -16.26 -16.16 -13.25
N ASN A 302 -16.43 -17.04 -14.21
CA ASN A 302 -17.75 -17.46 -14.73
C ASN A 302 -18.57 -18.14 -13.62
N LEU A 303 -17.95 -18.97 -12.79
CA LEU A 303 -18.60 -19.59 -11.64
C LEU A 303 -19.11 -18.52 -10.66
N ALA A 304 -18.29 -17.51 -10.36
CA ALA A 304 -18.68 -16.44 -9.45
C ALA A 304 -19.92 -15.67 -9.96
N PHE A 305 -19.99 -15.37 -11.26
CA PHE A 305 -21.16 -14.75 -11.86
C PHE A 305 -22.40 -15.65 -11.86
N SER A 306 -22.20 -16.95 -12.12
CA SER A 306 -23.30 -17.93 -12.02
C SER A 306 -23.84 -18.01 -10.59
N GLU A 307 -22.96 -17.99 -9.59
CA GLU A 307 -23.37 -17.98 -8.18
C GLU A 307 -24.12 -16.71 -7.78
N LEU A 308 -23.74 -15.53 -8.34
CA LEU A 308 -24.52 -14.30 -8.16
C LEU A 308 -25.94 -14.43 -8.71
N GLN A 309 -26.07 -14.95 -9.93
CA GLN A 309 -27.39 -15.18 -10.57
C GLN A 309 -28.25 -16.15 -9.77
N ASN A 310 -27.64 -17.21 -9.24
CA ASN A 310 -28.33 -18.26 -8.49
C ASN A 310 -28.48 -17.94 -6.99
N LYS A 311 -28.05 -16.76 -6.53
CA LYS A 311 -28.09 -16.33 -5.12
C LYS A 311 -27.30 -17.24 -4.17
N THR A 312 -26.26 -17.88 -4.66
CA THR A 312 -25.35 -18.76 -3.89
C THR A 312 -23.94 -18.19 -3.72
N PHE A 313 -23.77 -16.90 -4.07
CA PHE A 313 -22.47 -16.21 -4.05
C PHE A 313 -21.89 -16.08 -2.65
N ILE A 314 -22.72 -15.72 -1.66
CA ILE A 314 -22.31 -15.60 -0.27
C ILE A 314 -22.13 -16.99 0.36
N LYS A 315 -20.96 -17.24 0.97
CA LYS A 315 -20.56 -18.53 1.57
C LYS A 315 -20.58 -18.52 3.10
N HIS A 316 -20.87 -17.39 3.72
CA HIS A 316 -21.00 -17.24 5.16
C HIS A 316 -22.47 -17.07 5.57
N ASP A 317 -22.76 -17.26 6.85
CA ASP A 317 -24.09 -16.98 7.40
C ASP A 317 -24.44 -15.51 7.22
N ARG A 318 -25.65 -15.25 6.78
CA ARG A 318 -26.14 -13.90 6.54
C ARG A 318 -26.96 -13.42 7.73
N PRO A 319 -26.78 -12.17 8.19
CA PRO A 319 -27.82 -11.49 8.94
C PRO A 319 -29.08 -11.40 8.08
N ALA A 320 -30.24 -11.41 8.74
CA ALA A 320 -31.54 -11.52 8.07
C ALA A 320 -31.89 -10.36 7.12
N GLU A 321 -31.15 -9.24 7.16
CA GLU A 321 -31.46 -8.01 6.37
C GLU A 321 -30.19 -7.32 5.85
N TYR A 322 -30.04 -7.18 4.53
CA TYR A 322 -29.22 -6.20 3.80
C TYR A 322 -29.85 -5.92 2.44
#